data_ad33d4e94bafaae8e72a7936655e8d3d
#
_entry.id   ad33d4e94bafaae8e72a7936655e8d3d
#
_cell.length_a   1.000
_cell.length_b   1.000
_cell.length_c   1.000
_cell.angle_alpha   90.00
_cell.angle_beta   90.00
_cell.angle_gamma   90.00
#
_symmetry.space_group_name_H-M   'P 1'
#
loop_
_entity.id
_entity.type
_entity.pdbx_description
1 polymer ?
#
loop_
_entity_poly.entity_id
_entity_poly.type
_entity_poly.pdbx_seq_one_letter_code
_entity_poly.pdbx_strand_id
1 'polypeptide(L)'
;YFFADYRNKNFLKLSKIFLVILSIISFIIASKGFSILYLFLLADLFCCAAVFTIFSGFYKKKIKEINAFVSILIGLLLGLLLFPSPDFTQSILVGTFLARDLFPQFITNHLLFWSFLLATLSPVIAIISYDTFKR
;
A
#
# COMPACT_ATOMS: atom_id res chain seq x y z
N TYR A 1 -6.79 31.89 2.39
CA TYR A 1 -5.45 32.16 2.98
C TYR A 1 -4.43 31.03 2.73
N PHE A 2 -4.82 29.91 2.10
CA PHE A 2 -3.91 28.79 1.80
C PHE A 2 -3.14 28.91 0.47
N PHE A 3 -3.45 29.91 -0.36
CA PHE A 3 -2.89 30.04 -1.71
C PHE A 3 -1.73 31.04 -1.84
N ALA A 4 -1.27 31.68 -0.76
CA ALA A 4 -0.30 32.75 -0.86
C ALA A 4 1.18 32.33 -0.84
N ASP A 5 1.50 31.07 -0.49
CA ASP A 5 2.91 30.63 -0.29
C ASP A 5 3.46 29.71 -1.40
N TYR A 6 2.72 29.54 -2.48
CA TYR A 6 3.14 28.73 -3.64
C TYR A 6 4.23 29.37 -4.52
N ARG A 7 4.79 30.51 -4.11
CA ARG A 7 5.79 31.26 -4.90
C ARG A 7 7.23 30.88 -4.57
N ASN A 8 7.47 29.79 -3.87
CA ASN A 8 8.85 29.37 -3.59
C ASN A 8 9.40 28.58 -4.79
N LYS A 9 10.34 29.16 -5.52
CA LYS A 9 11.00 28.55 -6.70
C LYS A 9 11.58 27.16 -6.39
N ASN A 10 11.92 26.92 -5.14
CA ASN A 10 12.42 25.62 -4.68
C ASN A 10 11.33 24.54 -4.65
N PHE A 11 10.09 24.91 -4.30
CA PHE A 11 8.97 23.97 -4.30
C PHE A 11 8.60 23.52 -5.72
N LEU A 12 8.62 24.45 -6.67
CA LEU A 12 8.40 24.11 -8.09
C LEU A 12 9.48 23.21 -8.66
N LYS A 13 10.75 23.45 -8.28
CA LYS A 13 11.85 22.56 -8.66
C LYS A 13 11.70 21.17 -8.06
N LEU A 14 11.33 21.07 -6.79
CA LEU A 14 11.10 19.80 -6.11
C LEU A 14 9.95 19.00 -6.77
N SER A 15 8.84 19.67 -7.07
CA SER A 15 7.71 19.04 -7.78
C SER A 15 8.10 18.52 -9.16
N LYS A 16 8.89 19.28 -9.92
CA LYS A 16 9.38 18.84 -11.24
C LYS A 16 10.28 17.61 -11.13
N ILE A 17 11.22 17.61 -10.16
CA ILE A 17 12.09 16.45 -9.92
C ILE A 17 11.27 15.22 -9.56
N PHE A 18 10.27 15.38 -8.68
CA PHE A 18 9.39 14.29 -8.27
C PHE A 18 8.58 13.72 -9.45
N LEU A 19 8.05 14.58 -10.32
CA LEU A 19 7.35 14.14 -11.53
C LEU A 19 8.26 13.38 -12.50
N VAL A 20 9.49 13.83 -12.68
CA VAL A 20 10.46 13.12 -13.53
C VAL A 20 10.79 11.75 -12.95
N ILE A 21 11.02 11.64 -11.65
CA ILE A 21 11.27 10.36 -10.98
C ILE A 21 10.09 9.40 -11.17
N LEU A 22 8.85 9.88 -10.93
CA LEU A 22 7.65 9.07 -11.13
C LEU A 22 7.48 8.63 -12.58
N SER A 23 7.78 9.51 -13.54
CA SER A 23 7.72 9.19 -14.97
C SER A 23 8.69 8.08 -15.35
N ILE A 24 9.93 8.13 -14.85
CA ILE A 24 10.94 7.11 -15.09
C ILE A 24 10.51 5.77 -14.49
N ILE A 25 10.00 5.75 -13.26
CA ILE A 25 9.50 4.53 -12.60
C ILE A 25 8.34 3.95 -13.41
N SER A 26 7.38 4.78 -13.82
CA SER A 26 6.23 4.34 -14.63
C SER A 26 6.67 3.76 -15.97
N PHE A 27 7.66 4.36 -16.62
CA PHE A 27 8.21 3.86 -17.88
C PHE A 27 8.88 2.50 -17.70
N ILE A 28 9.65 2.31 -16.64
CA ILE A 28 10.30 1.01 -16.32
C ILE A 28 9.24 -0.07 -16.10
N ILE A 29 8.19 0.23 -15.35
CA ILE A 29 7.09 -0.71 -15.09
C ILE A 29 6.37 -1.05 -16.40
N ALA A 30 6.04 -0.05 -17.22
CA ALA A 30 5.37 -0.26 -18.50
C ALA A 30 6.22 -1.10 -19.47
N SER A 31 7.55 -0.91 -19.49
CA SER A 31 8.46 -1.67 -20.35
C SER A 31 8.56 -3.16 -19.99
N LYS A 32 8.17 -3.55 -18.79
CA LYS A 32 8.13 -4.96 -18.35
C LYS A 32 6.96 -5.76 -18.94
N GLY A 33 6.01 -5.11 -19.63
CA GLY A 33 4.88 -5.78 -20.27
C GLY A 33 3.88 -6.42 -19.29
N PHE A 34 3.78 -5.89 -18.07
CA PHE A 34 2.77 -6.37 -17.12
C PHE A 34 1.35 -6.15 -17.66
N SER A 35 0.47 -7.10 -17.38
CA SER A 35 -0.95 -6.97 -17.69
C SER A 35 -1.53 -5.70 -17.04
N ILE A 36 -2.33 -4.96 -17.81
CA ILE A 36 -3.04 -3.76 -17.30
C ILE A 36 -3.88 -4.12 -16.08
N LEU A 37 -4.53 -5.29 -16.10
CA LEU A 37 -5.31 -5.78 -14.97
C LEU A 37 -4.47 -5.93 -13.71
N TYR A 38 -3.25 -6.47 -13.83
CA TYR A 38 -2.33 -6.63 -12.71
C TYR A 38 -1.93 -5.29 -12.09
N LEU A 39 -1.66 -4.28 -12.92
CA LEU A 39 -1.31 -2.95 -12.46
C LEU A 39 -2.49 -2.25 -11.77
N PHE A 40 -3.72 -2.44 -12.28
CA PHE A 40 -4.93 -1.93 -11.62
C PHE A 40 -5.12 -2.56 -10.24
N LEU A 41 -5.04 -3.89 -10.14
CA LEU A 41 -5.16 -4.58 -8.86
C LEU A 41 -4.08 -4.14 -7.86
N LEU A 42 -2.87 -3.90 -8.33
CA LEU A 42 -1.79 -3.38 -7.49
C LEU A 42 -2.09 -1.96 -7.01
N ALA A 43 -2.61 -1.09 -7.86
CA ALA A 43 -3.04 0.26 -7.49
C ALA A 43 -4.19 0.23 -6.46
N ASP A 44 -5.17 -0.65 -6.64
CA ASP A 44 -6.27 -0.85 -5.70
C ASP A 44 -5.76 -1.33 -4.33
N LEU A 45 -4.74 -2.18 -4.30
CA LEU A 45 -4.09 -2.60 -3.05
C LEU A 45 -3.52 -1.41 -2.27
N PHE A 46 -2.85 -0.47 -2.96
CA PHE A 46 -2.36 0.76 -2.34
C PHE A 46 -3.51 1.61 -1.77
N CYS A 47 -4.59 1.73 -2.53
CA CYS A 47 -5.78 2.45 -2.07
C CYS A 47 -6.38 1.79 -0.83
N CYS A 48 -6.51 0.47 -0.81
CA CYS A 48 -7.04 -0.30 0.33
C CYS A 48 -6.19 -0.11 1.59
N ALA A 49 -4.86 -0.12 1.48
CA ALA A 49 -3.96 0.11 2.61
C ALA A 49 -4.08 1.53 3.18
N ALA A 50 -4.40 2.53 2.35
CA ALA A 50 -4.49 3.93 2.75
C ALA A 50 -5.88 4.32 3.27
N VAL A 51 -6.94 3.70 2.75
CA VAL A 51 -8.36 4.08 2.98
C VAL A 51 -8.68 4.23 4.47
N PHE A 52 -8.41 3.21 5.27
CA PHE A 52 -8.77 3.23 6.67
C PHE A 52 -8.01 4.31 7.45
N THR A 53 -6.73 4.49 7.15
CA THR A 53 -5.90 5.50 7.81
C THR A 53 -6.37 6.91 7.48
N ILE A 54 -6.78 7.16 6.23
CA ILE A 54 -7.36 8.46 5.81
C ILE A 54 -8.67 8.72 6.54
N PHE A 55 -9.60 7.75 6.55
CA PHE A 55 -10.89 7.90 7.24
C PHE A 55 -10.70 8.10 8.75
N SER A 56 -9.79 7.34 9.39
CA SER A 56 -9.52 7.50 10.82
C SER A 56 -8.96 8.89 11.16
N GLY A 57 -8.23 9.52 10.24
CA GLY A 57 -7.75 10.89 10.37
C GLY A 57 -8.88 11.94 10.45
N PHE A 58 -10.01 11.70 9.79
CA PHE A 58 -11.18 12.58 9.87
C PHE A 58 -11.91 12.47 11.23
N TYR A 59 -11.95 11.29 11.82
CA TYR A 59 -12.67 11.05 13.07
C TYR A 59 -11.82 11.28 14.32
N LYS A 60 -10.52 10.97 14.25
CA LYS A 60 -9.60 11.08 15.38
C LYS A 60 -8.66 12.28 15.20
N LYS A 61 -8.94 13.39 15.88
CA LYS A 61 -8.14 14.63 15.85
C LYS A 61 -6.68 14.53 16.35
N LYS A 62 -6.22 13.35 16.81
CA LYS A 62 -4.92 13.19 17.50
C LYS A 62 -4.03 12.07 16.93
N ILE A 63 -4.25 11.62 15.69
CA ILE A 63 -3.32 10.66 15.09
C ILE A 63 -2.07 11.43 14.67
N LYS A 64 -0.91 11.04 15.20
CA LYS A 64 0.37 11.59 14.76
C LYS A 64 0.65 11.15 13.32
N GLU A 65 1.19 12.05 12.51
CA GLU A 65 1.53 11.80 11.10
C GLU A 65 2.37 10.54 10.90
N ILE A 66 3.35 10.33 11.78
CA ILE A 66 4.21 9.13 11.75
C ILE A 66 3.41 7.85 11.93
N ASN A 67 2.41 7.84 12.82
CA ASN A 67 1.60 6.63 13.07
C ASN A 67 0.70 6.30 11.89
N ALA A 68 0.15 7.33 11.23
CA ALA A 68 -0.61 7.18 10.00
C ALA A 68 0.26 6.57 8.90
N PHE A 69 1.47 7.11 8.71
CA PHE A 69 2.41 6.60 7.73
C PHE A 69 2.81 5.14 7.99
N VAL A 70 3.18 4.82 9.23
CA VAL A 70 3.55 3.45 9.64
C VAL A 70 2.39 2.48 9.45
N SER A 71 1.16 2.88 9.76
CA SER A 71 -0.04 2.04 9.55
C SER A 71 -0.27 1.71 8.07
N ILE A 72 -0.13 2.69 7.18
CA ILE A 72 -0.24 2.49 5.74
C ILE A 72 0.86 1.54 5.26
N LEU A 73 2.08 1.74 5.74
CA LEU A 73 3.23 0.93 5.34
C LEU A 73 3.09 -0.53 5.78
N ILE A 74 2.59 -0.77 6.99
CA ILE A 74 2.27 -2.11 7.49
C ILE A 74 1.17 -2.74 6.63
N GLY A 75 0.09 -2.01 6.34
CA GLY A 75 -0.99 -2.47 5.49
C GLY A 75 -0.52 -2.88 4.10
N LEU A 76 0.32 -2.04 3.50
CA LEU A 76 0.90 -2.29 2.20
C LEU A 76 1.81 -3.53 2.22
N LEU A 77 2.72 -3.63 3.18
CA LEU A 77 3.65 -4.75 3.28
C LEU A 77 2.90 -6.07 3.46
N LEU A 78 1.93 -6.13 4.37
CA LEU A 78 1.13 -7.34 4.60
C LEU A 78 0.24 -7.69 3.40
N GLY A 79 -0.31 -6.68 2.71
CA GLY A 79 -1.06 -6.88 1.48
C GLY A 79 -0.20 -7.44 0.35
N LEU A 80 0.99 -6.86 0.14
CA LEU A 80 1.95 -7.34 -0.87
C LEU A 80 2.47 -8.74 -0.59
N LEU A 81 2.54 -9.15 0.68
CA LEU A 81 2.96 -10.48 1.11
C LEU A 81 2.16 -11.60 0.45
N LEU A 82 0.84 -11.43 0.37
CA LEU A 82 -0.07 -12.38 -0.25
C LEU A 82 -0.48 -12.01 -1.68
N PHE A 83 -0.01 -10.86 -2.19
CA PHE A 83 -0.38 -10.42 -3.54
C PHE A 83 0.15 -11.41 -4.58
N PRO A 84 -0.68 -11.85 -5.54
CA PRO A 84 -0.27 -12.82 -6.54
C PRO A 84 0.81 -12.27 -7.48
N SER A 85 1.62 -13.16 -8.03
CA SER A 85 2.55 -12.84 -9.11
C SER A 85 1.80 -12.39 -10.37
N PRO A 86 2.48 -11.78 -11.36
CA PRO A 86 1.85 -11.33 -12.60
C PRO A 86 1.07 -12.41 -13.35
N ASP A 87 1.42 -13.70 -13.15
CA ASP A 87 0.77 -14.86 -13.75
C ASP A 87 -0.43 -15.38 -12.94
N PHE A 88 -0.77 -14.74 -11.84
CA PHE A 88 -1.86 -15.11 -10.90
C PHE A 88 -1.79 -16.55 -10.34
N THR A 89 -0.67 -17.23 -10.51
CA THR A 89 -0.51 -18.64 -10.11
C THR A 89 -0.03 -18.80 -8.66
N GLN A 90 0.77 -17.86 -8.17
CA GLN A 90 1.41 -17.94 -6.84
C GLN A 90 1.54 -16.52 -6.25
N SER A 91 1.58 -16.43 -4.93
CA SER A 91 1.92 -15.16 -4.26
C SER A 91 3.43 -14.92 -4.39
N ILE A 92 3.82 -13.65 -4.51
CA ILE A 92 5.22 -13.22 -4.66
C ILE A 92 6.09 -13.78 -3.53
N LEU A 93 5.57 -13.88 -2.31
CA LEU A 93 6.32 -14.35 -1.15
C LEU A 93 6.10 -15.83 -0.81
N VAL A 94 4.91 -16.37 -1.03
CA VAL A 94 4.63 -17.80 -0.81
C VAL A 94 5.37 -18.66 -1.84
N GLY A 95 5.61 -18.11 -3.05
CA GLY A 95 6.41 -18.80 -4.07
C GLY A 95 7.92 -18.78 -3.80
N THR A 96 8.43 -17.78 -3.05
CA THR A 96 9.87 -17.60 -2.84
C THR A 96 10.37 -17.97 -1.45
N PHE A 97 9.57 -17.80 -0.40
CA PHE A 97 10.03 -17.90 0.99
C PHE A 97 9.36 -18.98 1.83
N LEU A 98 8.13 -19.38 1.54
CA LEU A 98 7.43 -20.41 2.32
C LEU A 98 7.02 -21.57 1.43
N ALA A 99 7.37 -22.77 1.89
CA ALA A 99 6.93 -24.00 1.25
C ALA A 99 5.40 -24.03 1.13
N ARG A 100 4.92 -24.35 -0.07
CA ARG A 100 3.50 -24.39 -0.46
C ARG A 100 2.63 -25.24 0.49
N ASP A 101 3.26 -26.13 1.23
CA ASP A 101 2.60 -27.10 2.12
C ASP A 101 2.20 -26.52 3.49
N LEU A 102 2.70 -25.32 3.84
CA LEU A 102 2.38 -24.67 5.11
C LEU A 102 1.06 -23.91 5.11
N PHE A 103 0.49 -23.61 3.94
CA PHE A 103 -0.74 -22.84 3.83
C PHE A 103 -1.94 -23.72 3.47
N PRO A 104 -3.08 -23.56 4.19
CA PRO A 104 -4.32 -24.24 3.85
C PRO A 104 -4.73 -23.92 2.40
N GLN A 105 -5.22 -24.90 1.66
CA GLN A 105 -5.68 -24.75 0.27
C GLN A 105 -6.71 -23.63 0.08
N PHE A 106 -7.47 -23.31 1.12
CA PHE A 106 -8.42 -22.22 1.14
C PHE A 106 -7.76 -20.85 0.93
N ILE A 107 -6.57 -20.61 1.47
CA ILE A 107 -5.83 -19.36 1.31
C ILE A 107 -5.20 -19.28 -0.07
N THR A 108 -4.64 -20.38 -0.57
CA THR A 108 -3.99 -20.42 -1.88
C THR A 108 -4.96 -20.24 -3.04
N ASN A 109 -6.22 -20.67 -2.89
CA ASN A 109 -7.25 -20.50 -3.91
C ASN A 109 -7.81 -19.07 -4.00
N HIS A 110 -7.67 -18.27 -2.95
CA HIS A 110 -8.24 -16.92 -2.87
C HIS A 110 -7.18 -15.86 -2.46
N LEU A 111 -5.98 -15.95 -3.01
CA LEU A 111 -4.86 -15.07 -2.66
C LEU A 111 -5.19 -13.59 -2.80
N LEU A 112 -5.87 -13.18 -3.87
CA LEU A 112 -6.31 -11.80 -4.06
C LEU A 112 -7.21 -11.32 -2.93
N PHE A 113 -8.23 -12.10 -2.59
CA PHE A 113 -9.16 -11.75 -1.52
C PHE A 113 -8.43 -11.55 -0.19
N TRP A 114 -7.55 -12.48 0.18
CA TRP A 114 -6.77 -12.39 1.41
C TRP A 114 -5.77 -11.24 1.41
N SER A 115 -5.16 -10.95 0.26
CA SER A 115 -4.27 -9.81 0.09
C SER A 115 -4.99 -8.48 0.38
N PHE A 116 -6.14 -8.26 -0.24
CA PHE A 116 -6.95 -7.06 -0.02
C PHE A 116 -7.49 -6.97 1.41
N LEU A 117 -7.94 -8.09 1.96
CA LEU A 117 -8.44 -8.16 3.33
C LEU A 117 -7.35 -7.80 4.35
N LEU A 118 -6.14 -8.34 4.18
CA LEU A 118 -5.01 -7.98 5.03
C LEU A 118 -4.59 -6.54 4.86
N ALA A 119 -4.55 -6.03 3.63
CA ALA A 119 -4.20 -4.63 3.36
C ALA A 119 -5.16 -3.66 4.04
N THR A 120 -6.46 -4.00 4.14
CA THR A 120 -7.47 -3.14 4.78
C THR A 120 -7.52 -3.29 6.29
N LEU A 121 -7.39 -4.51 6.82
CA LEU A 121 -7.54 -4.77 8.26
C LEU A 121 -6.28 -4.46 9.07
N SER A 122 -5.09 -4.64 8.50
CA SER A 122 -3.85 -4.44 9.24
C SER A 122 -3.62 -2.99 9.69
N PRO A 123 -3.95 -1.93 8.91
CA PRO A 123 -3.88 -0.56 9.40
C PRO A 123 -4.86 -0.29 10.55
N VAL A 124 -6.02 -0.94 10.53
CA VAL A 124 -7.01 -0.85 11.62
C VAL A 124 -6.41 -1.35 12.92
N ILE A 125 -5.85 -2.55 12.88
CA ILE A 125 -5.22 -3.19 14.03
C ILE A 125 -4.02 -2.35 14.52
N ALA A 126 -3.19 -1.86 13.61
CA ALA A 126 -2.04 -1.02 13.95
C ALA A 126 -2.44 0.26 14.69
N ILE A 127 -3.48 0.97 14.22
CA ILE A 127 -3.97 2.19 14.87
C ILE A 127 -4.62 1.90 16.22
N ILE A 128 -5.39 0.81 16.35
CA ILE A 128 -6.03 0.42 17.61
C ILE A 128 -4.97 0.00 18.63
N SER A 129 -4.00 -0.82 18.24
CA SER A 129 -2.91 -1.26 19.13
C SER A 129 -2.10 -0.08 19.65
N TYR A 130 -1.83 0.90 18.82
CA TYR A 130 -1.10 2.10 19.23
C TYR A 130 -1.89 2.94 20.24
N ASP A 131 -3.20 3.09 20.05
CA ASP A 131 -4.07 3.82 20.99
C ASP A 131 -4.16 3.12 22.35
N THR A 132 -4.15 1.79 22.35
CA THR A 132 -4.22 0.98 23.60
C THR A 132 -2.92 1.05 24.38
N PHE A 133 -1.78 1.06 23.69
CA PHE A 133 -0.46 1.11 24.34
C PHE A 133 -0.12 2.48 24.95
N LYS A 134 -0.85 3.53 24.55
CA LYS A 134 -0.61 4.91 25.01
C LYS A 134 -1.53 5.35 26.16
N ARG A 135 -2.47 4.49 26.56
CA ARG A 135 -3.28 4.69 27.78
C ARG A 135 -2.59 4.15 29.00
#